data_dce5b22c153dd439b0d0d7e6ea31936a
#
_entry.id   dce5b22c153dd439b0d0d7e6ea31936a
#
_cell.length_a   1.000
_cell.length_b   1.000
_cell.length_c   1.000
_cell.angle_alpha   90.00
_cell.angle_beta   90.00
_cell.angle_gamma   90.00
#
_symmetry.space_group_name_H-M   'P 1'
#
loop_
_entity.id
_entity.type
_entity.pdbx_description
1 polymer ?
#
loop_
_entity_poly.entity_id
_entity_poly.type
_entity_poly.pdbx_seq_one_letter_code
_entity_poly.pdbx_strand_id
1 'polypeptide(L)'
;AGKYILAGIGAYKYYCKRIPHKDDWGIVCKDICRRLQIRRKIPVYGCYEAQIPVIRGLFRPMIVLPEHGYNNEELRVILTHELTHYRHRDLWLKALFTSILCLQWFNPLPKEVYKKFCFWSECYCDASAAPVVGGAKLYFAEILAFTQKQERLNLMGGTGLLEDEHELLRRVSHMSKQRNAKKVPKQVAAAM
;
A
#
# COMPACT_ATOMS: atom_id res chain seq x y z
N ALA A 1 -5.71 -2.77 23.83
CA ALA A 1 -5.38 -3.22 22.47
C ALA A 1 -6.61 -3.70 21.68
N GLY A 2 -7.52 -4.51 22.28
CA GLY A 2 -8.70 -5.07 21.56
C GLY A 2 -9.74 -4.05 21.09
N LYS A 3 -9.88 -2.89 21.72
CA LYS A 3 -10.81 -1.82 21.30
C LYS A 3 -10.42 -1.16 19.97
N TYR A 4 -9.13 -1.11 19.64
CA TYR A 4 -8.66 -0.47 18.41
C TYR A 4 -8.80 -1.37 17.18
N ILE A 5 -8.80 -2.68 17.33
CA ILE A 5 -8.88 -3.64 16.22
C ILE A 5 -10.33 -3.78 15.73
N LEU A 6 -11.30 -3.88 16.62
CA LEU A 6 -12.74 -3.94 16.27
C LEU A 6 -13.28 -2.59 15.80
N ALA A 7 -12.79 -1.46 16.37
CA ALA A 7 -13.11 -0.12 15.90
C ALA A 7 -12.61 0.12 14.46
N GLY A 8 -11.43 -0.40 14.08
CA GLY A 8 -10.89 -0.24 12.74
C GLY A 8 -11.72 -0.93 11.64
N ILE A 9 -12.37 -2.05 11.94
CA ILE A 9 -13.18 -2.79 10.94
C ILE A 9 -14.62 -2.26 10.87
N GLY A 10 -15.20 -1.84 12.01
CA GLY A 10 -16.60 -1.40 12.08
C GLY A 10 -16.81 0.10 11.85
N ALA A 11 -15.97 0.95 12.41
CA ALA A 11 -16.14 2.38 12.41
C ALA A 11 -16.00 3.02 11.01
N TYR A 12 -15.16 2.48 10.15
CA TYR A 12 -14.97 3.01 8.79
C TYR A 12 -16.20 2.84 7.88
N LYS A 13 -17.09 1.92 8.20
CA LYS A 13 -18.35 1.75 7.46
C LYS A 13 -19.34 2.90 7.74
N TYR A 14 -19.20 3.55 8.89
CA TYR A 14 -20.09 4.63 9.35
C TYR A 14 -19.59 6.04 9.02
N TYR A 15 -18.28 6.28 8.93
CA TYR A 15 -17.71 7.61 8.84
C TYR A 15 -17.31 8.05 7.43
N CYS A 16 -17.02 7.15 6.52
CA CYS A 16 -16.78 7.57 5.13
C CYS A 16 -18.11 7.78 4.42
N LYS A 17 -18.50 9.03 4.22
CA LYS A 17 -19.44 9.40 3.16
C LYS A 17 -18.78 8.96 1.85
N ARG A 18 -19.16 7.79 1.36
CA ARG A 18 -18.67 7.24 0.10
C ARG A 18 -19.21 8.10 -1.02
N ILE A 19 -18.39 8.93 -1.57
CA ILE A 19 -18.72 9.67 -2.78
C ILE A 19 -18.30 8.76 -3.92
N PRO A 20 -19.25 8.25 -4.76
CA PRO A 20 -18.86 7.59 -5.99
C PRO A 20 -18.10 8.63 -6.81
N HIS A 21 -16.81 8.42 -6.99
CA HIS A 21 -15.97 9.36 -7.69
C HIS A 21 -16.24 9.28 -9.19
N LYS A 22 -16.07 10.44 -9.87
CA LYS A 22 -16.20 10.62 -11.31
C LYS A 22 -15.59 9.42 -12.06
N ASP A 23 -16.18 9.11 -13.20
CA ASP A 23 -15.88 7.92 -14.03
C ASP A 23 -14.38 7.65 -14.30
N ASP A 24 -13.52 8.67 -14.20
CA ASP A 24 -12.09 8.61 -14.49
C ASP A 24 -11.30 7.66 -13.59
N TRP A 25 -11.52 7.66 -12.27
CA TRP A 25 -10.81 6.77 -11.34
C TRP A 25 -11.15 5.31 -11.57
N GLY A 26 -12.41 5.05 -11.87
CA GLY A 26 -12.90 3.72 -12.23
C GLY A 26 -12.29 3.20 -13.52
N ILE A 27 -12.09 4.06 -14.52
CA ILE A 27 -11.47 3.72 -15.81
C ILE A 27 -9.99 3.35 -15.59
N VAL A 28 -9.24 4.18 -14.86
CA VAL A 28 -7.83 3.92 -14.53
C VAL A 28 -7.69 2.63 -13.73
N CYS A 29 -8.53 2.42 -12.71
CA CYS A 29 -8.53 1.20 -11.90
C CYS A 29 -8.79 -0.05 -12.76
N LYS A 30 -9.73 0.02 -13.71
CA LYS A 30 -10.04 -1.09 -14.61
C LYS A 30 -8.88 -1.43 -15.55
N ASP A 31 -8.16 -0.43 -16.07
CA ASP A 31 -6.97 -0.65 -16.89
C ASP A 31 -5.87 -1.36 -16.10
N ILE A 32 -5.60 -0.90 -14.89
CA ILE A 32 -4.60 -1.51 -14.00
C ILE A 32 -5.00 -2.94 -13.61
N CYS A 33 -6.29 -3.18 -13.30
CA CYS A 33 -6.79 -4.52 -13.03
C CYS A 33 -6.50 -5.50 -14.18
N ARG A 34 -6.64 -5.05 -15.45
CA ARG A 34 -6.31 -5.86 -16.63
C ARG A 34 -4.81 -6.19 -16.66
N ARG A 35 -3.94 -5.19 -16.46
CA ARG A 35 -2.48 -5.37 -16.44
C ARG A 35 -2.02 -6.32 -15.34
N LEU A 36 -2.65 -6.23 -14.16
CA LEU A 36 -2.39 -7.10 -13.02
C LEU A 36 -3.14 -8.45 -13.08
N GLN A 37 -3.91 -8.71 -14.14
CA GLN A 37 -4.73 -9.93 -14.32
C GLN A 37 -5.76 -10.15 -13.19
N ILE A 38 -6.29 -9.06 -12.63
CA ILE A 38 -7.35 -9.09 -11.63
C ILE A 38 -8.70 -9.13 -12.35
N ARG A 39 -9.39 -10.27 -12.25
CA ARG A 39 -10.70 -10.48 -12.91
C ARG A 39 -11.85 -9.80 -12.18
N ARG A 40 -11.69 -9.54 -10.89
CA ARG A 40 -12.74 -8.96 -10.05
C ARG A 40 -12.82 -7.45 -10.26
N LYS A 41 -14.05 -6.91 -10.32
CA LYS A 41 -14.29 -5.46 -10.24
C LYS A 41 -14.03 -4.99 -8.82
N ILE A 42 -13.13 -4.01 -8.66
CA ILE A 42 -12.81 -3.38 -7.39
C ILE A 42 -13.28 -1.91 -7.51
N PRO A 43 -14.32 -1.52 -6.76
CA PRO A 43 -14.79 -0.14 -6.77
C PRO A 43 -13.80 0.79 -6.08
N VAL A 44 -13.69 2.03 -6.57
CA VAL A 44 -12.88 3.10 -6.00
C VAL A 44 -13.81 4.18 -5.47
N TYR A 45 -13.58 4.62 -4.26
CA TYR A 45 -14.37 5.66 -3.57
C TYR A 45 -13.47 6.77 -3.07
N GLY A 46 -13.95 8.01 -3.17
CA GLY A 46 -13.37 9.15 -2.46
C GLY A 46 -13.87 9.22 -1.02
N CYS A 47 -13.05 9.72 -0.12
CA CYS A 47 -13.42 9.96 1.28
C CYS A 47 -12.63 11.14 1.84
N TYR A 48 -13.33 12.15 2.37
CA TYR A 48 -12.70 13.33 2.97
C TYR A 48 -11.95 13.02 4.27
N GLU A 49 -12.44 12.04 5.05
CA GLU A 49 -11.83 11.65 6.31
C GLU A 49 -10.66 10.67 6.13
N ALA A 50 -10.47 10.14 4.92
CA ALA A 50 -9.34 9.28 4.64
C ALA A 50 -8.07 10.11 4.55
N GLN A 51 -7.05 9.72 5.30
CA GLN A 51 -5.73 10.37 5.27
C GLN A 51 -4.80 9.73 4.25
N ILE A 52 -4.94 8.43 4.01
CA ILE A 52 -4.10 7.65 3.09
C ILE A 52 -4.96 6.78 2.17
N PRO A 53 -4.48 6.52 0.95
CA PRO A 53 -5.05 5.49 0.09
C PRO A 53 -5.04 4.14 0.80
N VAL A 54 -6.06 3.34 0.61
CA VAL A 54 -6.10 1.99 1.21
C VAL A 54 -7.07 1.07 0.47
N ILE A 55 -6.65 -0.17 0.25
CA ILE A 55 -7.56 -1.23 -0.14
C ILE A 55 -8.11 -1.94 1.10
N ARG A 56 -9.42 -2.14 1.13
CA ARG A 56 -10.14 -2.73 2.28
C ARG A 56 -11.16 -3.76 1.85
N GLY A 57 -11.53 -4.62 2.79
CA GLY A 57 -12.58 -5.63 2.63
C GLY A 57 -12.04 -6.97 2.14
N LEU A 58 -12.07 -8.00 3.00
CA LEU A 58 -11.62 -9.35 2.68
C LEU A 58 -12.50 -10.00 1.59
N PHE A 59 -13.81 -9.94 1.78
CA PHE A 59 -14.77 -10.58 0.88
C PHE A 59 -15.29 -9.64 -0.22
N ARG A 60 -15.37 -8.34 0.05
CA ARG A 60 -15.81 -7.30 -0.88
C ARG A 60 -14.76 -6.20 -0.92
N PRO A 61 -13.67 -6.41 -1.66
CA PRO A 61 -12.59 -5.43 -1.73
C PRO A 61 -13.06 -4.14 -2.38
N MET A 62 -12.61 -3.03 -1.82
CA MET A 62 -12.80 -1.67 -2.32
C MET A 62 -11.56 -0.84 -2.05
N ILE A 63 -11.27 0.12 -2.90
CA ILE A 63 -10.21 1.10 -2.68
C ILE A 63 -10.87 2.38 -2.18
N VAL A 64 -10.30 2.96 -1.14
CA VAL A 64 -10.68 4.27 -0.60
C VAL A 64 -9.49 5.19 -0.78
N LEU A 65 -9.73 6.32 -1.44
CA LEU A 65 -8.74 7.36 -1.67
C LEU A 65 -9.13 8.64 -0.91
N PRO A 66 -8.18 9.37 -0.34
CA PRO A 66 -8.42 10.73 0.13
C PRO A 66 -9.01 11.61 -0.96
N GLU A 67 -9.94 12.48 -0.60
CA GLU A 67 -10.60 13.40 -1.55
C GLU A 67 -9.73 14.65 -1.76
N HIS A 68 -8.68 14.52 -2.53
CA HIS A 68 -7.86 15.63 -3.01
C HIS A 68 -7.45 15.39 -4.45
N GLY A 69 -7.08 16.46 -5.16
CA GLY A 69 -6.73 16.34 -6.58
C GLY A 69 -5.52 15.44 -6.80
N TYR A 70 -5.71 14.38 -7.58
CA TYR A 70 -4.64 13.51 -8.08
C TYR A 70 -4.33 13.87 -9.52
N ASN A 71 -3.06 13.89 -9.89
CA ASN A 71 -2.69 13.84 -11.29
C ASN A 71 -2.80 12.38 -11.81
N ASN A 72 -2.80 12.20 -13.13
CA ASN A 72 -3.00 10.89 -13.73
C ASN A 72 -1.87 9.90 -13.38
N GLU A 73 -0.63 10.34 -13.29
CA GLU A 73 0.51 9.47 -12.97
C GLU A 73 0.49 9.09 -11.49
N GLU A 74 0.26 10.05 -10.60
CA GLU A 74 0.07 9.83 -9.16
C GLU A 74 -1.04 8.80 -8.91
N LEU A 75 -2.20 8.98 -9.53
CA LEU A 75 -3.33 8.06 -9.40
C LEU A 75 -3.00 6.65 -9.90
N ARG A 76 -2.30 6.53 -11.04
CA ARG A 76 -1.86 5.24 -11.59
C ARG A 76 -0.92 4.52 -10.64
N VAL A 77 0.06 5.22 -10.10
CA VAL A 77 1.03 4.64 -9.15
C VAL A 77 0.33 4.13 -7.90
N ILE A 78 -0.50 4.98 -7.28
CA ILE A 78 -1.24 4.65 -6.06
C ILE A 78 -2.17 3.46 -6.28
N LEU A 79 -3.01 3.51 -7.33
CA LEU A 79 -3.94 2.41 -7.61
C LEU A 79 -3.19 1.11 -7.96
N THR A 80 -2.03 1.19 -8.64
CA THR A 80 -1.24 0.00 -8.93
C THR A 80 -0.68 -0.61 -7.65
N HIS A 81 -0.20 0.20 -6.72
CA HIS A 81 0.28 -0.25 -5.41
C HIS A 81 -0.84 -0.97 -4.63
N GLU A 82 -2.00 -0.32 -4.45
CA GLU A 82 -3.13 -0.88 -3.73
C GLU A 82 -3.67 -2.17 -4.35
N LEU A 83 -3.78 -2.22 -5.67
CA LEU A 83 -4.23 -3.42 -6.38
C LEU A 83 -3.20 -4.55 -6.32
N THR A 84 -1.91 -4.23 -6.16
CA THR A 84 -0.87 -5.22 -5.96
C THR A 84 -1.01 -5.92 -4.60
N HIS A 85 -1.31 -5.19 -3.53
CA HIS A 85 -1.67 -5.77 -2.23
C HIS A 85 -2.85 -6.75 -2.33
N TYR A 86 -3.88 -6.38 -3.09
CA TYR A 86 -5.01 -7.28 -3.32
C TYR A 86 -4.58 -8.56 -4.06
N ARG A 87 -3.77 -8.42 -5.12
CA ARG A 87 -3.27 -9.55 -5.91
C ARG A 87 -2.44 -10.53 -5.06
N HIS A 88 -1.62 -10.01 -4.14
CA HIS A 88 -0.77 -10.78 -3.24
C HIS A 88 -1.53 -11.36 -2.04
N ARG A 89 -2.83 -11.05 -1.92
CA ARG A 89 -3.68 -11.48 -0.79
C ARG A 89 -3.23 -10.95 0.56
N ASP A 90 -2.57 -9.81 0.61
CA ASP A 90 -2.03 -9.21 1.84
C ASP A 90 -3.10 -8.94 2.88
N LEU A 91 -4.34 -8.60 2.44
CA LEU A 91 -5.48 -8.43 3.36
C LEU A 91 -5.76 -9.70 4.17
N TRP A 92 -5.66 -10.87 3.53
CA TRP A 92 -5.88 -12.15 4.19
C TRP A 92 -4.75 -12.49 5.15
N LEU A 93 -3.50 -12.24 4.74
CA LEU A 93 -2.34 -12.45 5.60
C LEU A 93 -2.35 -11.49 6.80
N LYS A 94 -2.66 -10.20 6.59
CA LYS A 94 -2.82 -9.22 7.67
C LYS A 94 -3.95 -9.63 8.63
N ALA A 95 -5.06 -10.16 8.13
CA ALA A 95 -6.16 -10.66 8.98
C ALA A 95 -5.74 -11.89 9.80
N LEU A 96 -5.00 -12.84 9.20
CA LEU A 96 -4.45 -14.00 9.90
C LEU A 96 -3.49 -13.56 11.01
N PHE A 97 -2.53 -12.69 10.72
CA PHE A 97 -1.62 -12.16 11.74
C PHE A 97 -2.36 -11.43 12.86
N THR A 98 -3.38 -10.63 12.51
CA THR A 98 -4.21 -9.95 13.51
C THR A 98 -4.90 -10.95 14.43
N SER A 99 -5.43 -12.06 13.89
CA SER A 99 -6.03 -13.12 14.69
C SER A 99 -5.01 -13.77 15.64
N ILE A 100 -3.78 -14.04 15.16
CA ILE A 100 -2.69 -14.57 16.00
C ILE A 100 -2.32 -13.59 17.11
N LEU A 101 -2.21 -12.29 16.79
CA LEU A 101 -1.92 -11.24 17.76
C LEU A 101 -3.02 -11.12 18.84
N CYS A 102 -4.29 -11.32 18.47
CA CYS A 102 -5.39 -11.34 19.42
C CYS A 102 -5.32 -12.55 20.35
N LEU A 103 -4.98 -13.73 19.82
CA LEU A 103 -4.87 -14.96 20.62
C LEU A 103 -3.64 -14.95 21.52
N GLN A 104 -2.54 -14.40 21.03
CA GLN A 104 -1.24 -14.34 21.75
C GLN A 104 -0.89 -12.91 22.18
N TRP A 105 -1.87 -12.16 22.67
CA TRP A 105 -1.71 -10.75 23.05
C TRP A 105 -0.62 -10.52 24.11
N PHE A 106 -0.34 -11.53 24.93
CA PHE A 106 0.71 -11.52 25.99
C PHE A 106 2.10 -11.83 25.45
N ASN A 107 2.23 -12.40 24.25
CA ASN A 107 3.50 -12.79 23.66
C ASN A 107 4.01 -11.68 22.72
N PRO A 108 5.21 -11.10 22.93
CA PRO A 108 5.74 -10.06 22.07
C PRO A 108 6.24 -10.56 20.71
N LEU A 109 6.55 -11.87 20.59
CA LEU A 109 7.15 -12.45 19.39
C LEU A 109 6.27 -12.28 18.13
N PRO A 110 4.96 -12.62 18.12
CA PRO A 110 4.10 -12.41 16.97
C PRO A 110 4.04 -10.96 16.49
N LYS A 111 4.14 -9.99 17.42
CA LYS A 111 4.16 -8.57 17.09
C LYS A 111 5.41 -8.19 16.27
N GLU A 112 6.56 -8.68 16.65
CA GLU A 112 7.82 -8.42 15.93
C GLU A 112 7.84 -9.12 14.56
N VAL A 113 7.30 -10.35 14.49
CA VAL A 113 7.14 -11.07 13.21
C VAL A 113 6.19 -10.30 12.28
N TYR A 114 5.06 -9.78 12.81
CA TYR A 114 4.10 -9.01 12.04
C TYR A 114 4.68 -7.71 11.50
N LYS A 115 5.48 -6.98 12.28
CA LYS A 115 6.18 -5.78 11.80
C LYS A 115 7.11 -6.10 10.62
N LYS A 116 7.91 -7.17 10.75
CA LYS A 116 8.78 -7.62 9.66
C LYS A 116 7.98 -8.04 8.44
N PHE A 117 6.88 -8.76 8.64
CA PHE A 117 5.97 -9.15 7.55
C PHE A 117 5.44 -7.91 6.83
N CYS A 118 4.93 -6.90 7.53
CA CYS A 118 4.45 -5.66 6.91
C CYS A 118 5.54 -5.01 6.05
N PHE A 119 6.73 -4.82 6.58
CA PHE A 119 7.85 -4.24 5.83
C PHE A 119 8.18 -5.02 4.54
N TRP A 120 8.26 -6.35 4.63
CA TRP A 120 8.57 -7.18 3.47
C TRP A 120 7.42 -7.23 2.46
N SER A 121 6.17 -7.19 2.92
CA SER A 121 4.99 -7.08 2.07
C SER A 121 5.03 -5.81 1.25
N GLU A 122 5.36 -4.66 1.87
CA GLU A 122 5.52 -3.38 1.17
C GLU A 122 6.65 -3.45 0.12
N CYS A 123 7.84 -3.95 0.49
CA CYS A 123 8.96 -4.10 -0.44
C CYS A 123 8.59 -5.00 -1.64
N TYR A 124 7.81 -6.06 -1.41
CA TYR A 124 7.37 -6.96 -2.46
C TYR A 124 6.31 -6.33 -3.37
N CYS A 125 5.40 -5.55 -2.78
CA CYS A 125 4.42 -4.77 -3.54
C CYS A 125 5.12 -3.73 -4.42
N ASP A 126 6.07 -2.97 -3.89
CA ASP A 126 6.85 -2.01 -4.68
C ASP A 126 7.59 -2.66 -5.85
N ALA A 127 8.26 -3.79 -5.58
CA ALA A 127 8.98 -4.53 -6.61
C ALA A 127 8.07 -5.04 -7.74
N SER A 128 6.82 -5.37 -7.40
CA SER A 128 5.81 -5.87 -8.33
C SER A 128 5.07 -4.75 -9.06
N ALA A 129 4.81 -3.62 -8.40
CA ALA A 129 4.08 -2.49 -8.94
C ALA A 129 4.94 -1.62 -9.88
N ALA A 130 6.20 -1.38 -9.52
CA ALA A 130 7.09 -0.49 -10.25
C ALA A 130 7.22 -0.82 -11.76
N PRO A 131 7.38 -2.08 -12.21
CA PRO A 131 7.43 -2.40 -13.63
C PRO A 131 6.14 -2.08 -14.39
N VAL A 132 4.98 -2.12 -13.71
CA VAL A 132 3.65 -1.91 -14.31
C VAL A 132 3.43 -0.43 -14.69
N VAL A 133 4.04 0.49 -13.93
CA VAL A 133 3.89 1.94 -14.12
C VAL A 133 5.05 2.61 -14.84
N GLY A 134 6.00 1.85 -15.38
CA GLY A 134 7.10 2.40 -16.17
C GLY A 134 8.48 2.36 -15.50
N GLY A 135 8.59 1.71 -14.34
CA GLY A 135 9.86 1.43 -13.68
C GLY A 135 10.03 2.07 -12.32
N ALA A 136 11.05 1.60 -11.59
CA ALA A 136 11.26 1.97 -10.19
C ALA A 136 11.51 3.47 -10.00
N LYS A 137 12.18 4.14 -10.93
CA LYS A 137 12.48 5.58 -10.80
C LYS A 137 11.21 6.42 -10.78
N LEU A 138 10.32 6.21 -11.75
CA LEU A 138 9.03 6.90 -11.82
C LEU A 138 8.16 6.54 -10.62
N TYR A 139 8.05 5.25 -10.31
CA TYR A 139 7.25 4.74 -9.21
C TYR A 139 7.61 5.41 -7.87
N PHE A 140 8.89 5.41 -7.48
CA PHE A 140 9.29 6.01 -6.22
C PHE A 140 9.27 7.53 -6.22
N ALA A 141 9.48 8.18 -7.38
CA ALA A 141 9.33 9.63 -7.47
C ALA A 141 7.88 10.06 -7.17
N GLU A 142 6.91 9.36 -7.74
CA GLU A 142 5.49 9.66 -7.51
C GLU A 142 5.04 9.32 -6.07
N ILE A 143 5.49 8.19 -5.50
CA ILE A 143 5.17 7.86 -4.10
C ILE A 143 5.78 8.89 -3.15
N LEU A 144 7.03 9.30 -3.36
CA LEU A 144 7.67 10.31 -2.52
C LEU A 144 6.96 11.67 -2.63
N ALA A 145 6.62 12.10 -3.84
CA ALA A 145 5.85 13.33 -4.06
C ALA A 145 4.49 13.28 -3.37
N PHE A 146 3.81 12.12 -3.43
CA PHE A 146 2.56 11.90 -2.75
C PHE A 146 2.72 11.97 -1.23
N THR A 147 3.72 11.29 -0.65
CA THR A 147 3.99 11.31 0.80
C THR A 147 4.27 12.74 1.28
N GLN A 148 5.11 13.50 0.58
CA GLN A 148 5.41 14.90 0.92
C GLN A 148 4.17 15.81 0.82
N LYS A 149 3.31 15.58 -0.17
CA LYS A 149 2.04 16.30 -0.30
C LYS A 149 1.10 16.01 0.87
N GLN A 150 1.03 14.75 1.28
CA GLN A 150 0.26 14.31 2.45
C GLN A 150 0.78 14.95 3.75
N GLU A 151 2.08 14.98 3.95
CA GLU A 151 2.69 15.60 5.12
C GLU A 151 2.36 17.08 5.22
N ARG A 152 2.43 17.82 4.11
CA ARG A 152 2.03 19.24 4.05
C ARG A 152 0.57 19.45 4.44
N LEU A 153 -0.33 18.57 4.00
CA LEU A 153 -1.75 18.64 4.35
C LEU A 153 -1.97 18.29 5.83
N ASN A 154 -1.24 17.33 6.37
CA ASN A 154 -1.33 16.91 7.77
C ASN A 154 -0.69 17.93 8.74
N LEU A 155 0.35 18.65 8.36
CA LEU A 155 0.92 19.75 9.15
C LEU A 155 -0.07 20.89 9.38
N MET A 156 -1.06 21.03 8.50
CA MET A 156 -2.19 21.94 8.70
C MET A 156 -3.26 21.38 9.65
N GLY A 157 -3.21 20.08 10.00
CA GLY A 157 -4.24 19.38 10.79
C GLY A 157 -3.75 18.52 11.98
N GLY A 158 -2.47 18.44 12.30
CA GLY A 158 -1.92 17.77 13.52
C GLY A 158 -1.31 16.38 13.31
N THR A 159 -0.22 16.19 13.96
CA THR A 159 0.52 15.00 14.45
C THR A 159 0.49 13.69 13.66
N GLY A 160 1.65 13.33 13.11
CA GLY A 160 2.11 11.95 13.05
C GLY A 160 2.28 11.33 11.69
N LEU A 161 3.39 11.59 10.99
CA LEU A 161 3.85 10.75 9.85
C LEU A 161 5.35 10.84 9.57
N LEU A 162 6.16 11.18 10.55
CA LEU A 162 7.63 11.07 10.41
C LEU A 162 8.10 9.61 10.28
N GLU A 163 7.25 8.66 10.67
CA GLU A 163 7.56 7.22 10.60
C GLU A 163 7.49 6.69 9.16
N ASP A 164 6.60 7.24 8.33
CA ASP A 164 6.36 6.80 6.96
C ASP A 164 7.49 7.18 5.99
N GLU A 165 8.10 8.36 6.12
CA GLU A 165 9.21 8.78 5.25
C GLU A 165 10.46 7.90 5.49
N HIS A 166 10.81 7.63 6.74
CA HIS A 166 11.92 6.74 7.08
C HIS A 166 11.70 5.32 6.57
N GLU A 167 10.48 4.82 6.64
CA GLU A 167 10.14 3.50 6.13
C GLU A 167 10.24 3.46 4.60
N LEU A 168 9.74 4.48 3.92
CA LEU A 168 9.86 4.63 2.47
C LEU A 168 11.33 4.65 2.02
N LEU A 169 12.18 5.43 2.67
CA LEU A 169 13.61 5.48 2.36
C LEU A 169 14.30 4.12 2.56
N ARG A 170 13.93 3.37 3.60
CA ARG A 170 14.41 2.01 3.80
C ARG A 170 13.97 1.06 2.67
N ARG A 171 12.73 1.17 2.19
CA ARG A 171 12.19 0.39 1.06
C ARG A 171 12.96 0.70 -0.23
N VAL A 172 13.18 1.99 -0.54
CA VAL A 172 13.98 2.44 -1.69
C VAL A 172 15.40 1.90 -1.62
N SER A 173 16.07 2.02 -0.47
CA SER A 173 17.42 1.50 -0.26
C SER A 173 17.49 0.00 -0.48
N HIS A 174 16.52 -0.75 0.03
CA HIS A 174 16.44 -2.20 -0.14
C HIS A 174 16.31 -2.60 -1.61
N MET A 175 15.40 -1.96 -2.36
CA MET A 175 15.22 -2.24 -3.79
C MET A 175 16.46 -1.88 -4.62
N SER A 176 17.16 -0.80 -4.29
CA SER A 176 18.39 -0.41 -4.97
C SER A 176 19.49 -1.44 -4.79
N LYS A 177 19.64 -1.98 -3.58
CA LYS A 177 20.60 -3.06 -3.27
C LYS A 177 20.28 -4.35 -4.03
N GLN A 178 19.01 -4.76 -4.07
CA GLN A 178 18.59 -5.95 -4.82
C GLN A 178 18.85 -5.81 -6.32
N ARG A 179 18.63 -4.63 -6.88
CA ARG A 179 18.89 -4.38 -8.31
C ARG A 179 20.38 -4.47 -8.64
N ASN A 180 21.24 -3.99 -7.74
CA ASN A 180 22.69 -4.07 -7.91
C ASN A 180 23.19 -5.52 -7.72
N ALA A 181 22.64 -6.28 -6.78
CA ALA A 181 22.96 -7.68 -6.59
C ALA A 181 22.60 -8.56 -7.82
N LYS A 182 21.48 -8.27 -8.50
CA LYS A 182 21.10 -8.96 -9.74
C LYS A 182 21.96 -8.58 -10.96
N LYS A 183 22.74 -7.49 -10.88
CA LYS A 183 23.65 -7.05 -11.95
C LYS A 183 25.08 -7.61 -11.82
N VAL A 184 25.41 -8.32 -10.72
CA VAL A 184 26.69 -9.02 -10.60
C VAL A 184 26.66 -10.17 -11.60
N PRO A 185 27.58 -10.20 -12.58
CA PRO A 185 27.56 -11.23 -13.62
C PRO A 185 27.81 -12.61 -13.02
N LYS A 186 27.07 -13.61 -13.53
CA LYS A 186 27.19 -15.02 -13.13
C LYS A 186 28.61 -15.60 -13.26
N GLN A 187 29.54 -14.85 -13.83
CA GLN A 187 30.95 -15.24 -14.01
C GLN A 187 31.77 -15.27 -12.71
N VAL A 188 31.30 -14.59 -11.64
CA VAL A 188 31.99 -14.60 -10.33
C VAL A 188 31.57 -15.79 -9.46
N ALA A 189 30.41 -16.38 -9.71
CA ALA A 189 29.91 -17.55 -8.95
C ALA A 189 30.53 -18.89 -9.40
N ALA A 190 31.26 -18.90 -10.50
CA ALA A 190 31.93 -20.11 -11.01
C ALA A 190 33.42 -20.20 -10.59
N ALA A 191 33.93 -19.25 -9.81
CA ALA A 191 35.32 -19.17 -9.36
C ALA A 191 35.48 -19.40 -7.84
N MET A 192 34.45 -19.91 -7.15
CA MET A 192 34.47 -20.44 -5.80
C MET A 192 33.95 -21.87 -5.79
#